data_78419495e45b3b47bb5bc7d8a106beb5
#
_entry.id   78419495e45b3b47bb5bc7d8a106beb5
#
_cell.length_a   1.000
_cell.length_b   1.000
_cell.length_c   1.000
_cell.angle_alpha   90.00
_cell.angle_beta   90.00
_cell.angle_gamma   90.00
#
_symmetry.space_group_name_H-M   'P 1'
#
loop_
_entity.id
_entity.type
_entity.pdbx_description
1 polymer ?
#
loop_
_entity_poly.entity_id
_entity_poly.type
_entity_poly.pdbx_seq_one_letter_code
_entity_poly.pdbx_strand_id
1 'polypeptide(L)'
;MSPGTPKLLAVDLDGTLLDVHGHPHARDVRALRAAIAQGVHVSIITGRLYSGTRPVSERVGMRGAIGCADGSHIVHALDHGTLVHLGVQGPHAAVLRNALARARATTFVFAEDAIGHDLAGAPFVGYVSTWSNDVRMVPDVFEHELWGASRGITAAIALGTREQIAQAHGEISRDLSGAVFIAMFPVRRGPYADTWAMLVRAGGGTKGTALQWIAQHEEVPLADTVCVGDWLNDVPMFDVAGRSFAMGQAPDEVKSRATDVLDETAETGGGVARVVSEVFGIPFDSPRRMG
;
A
#
# COMPACT_ATOMS: atom_id res chain seq x y z
N MET A 1 29.48 -15.88 11.01
CA MET A 1 29.29 -14.45 11.17
C MET A 1 27.96 -14.27 11.87
N SER A 2 27.93 -13.60 13.01
CA SER A 2 26.64 -13.23 13.64
C SER A 2 25.84 -12.40 12.62
N PRO A 3 24.52 -12.59 12.48
CA PRO A 3 23.71 -11.72 11.65
C PRO A 3 23.94 -10.28 12.13
N GLY A 4 24.26 -9.38 11.20
CA GLY A 4 24.44 -7.95 11.49
C GLY A 4 23.15 -7.38 12.11
N THR A 5 23.27 -6.31 12.89
CA THR A 5 22.09 -5.59 13.34
C THR A 5 21.30 -5.14 12.09
N PRO A 6 19.99 -5.39 12.01
CA PRO A 6 19.17 -4.95 10.88
C PRO A 6 19.34 -3.44 10.64
N LYS A 7 19.28 -3.05 9.37
CA LYS A 7 19.57 -1.67 8.95
C LYS A 7 18.39 -0.98 8.28
N LEU A 8 17.38 -1.75 7.85
CA LEU A 8 16.18 -1.24 7.20
C LEU A 8 14.93 -1.80 7.87
N LEU A 9 14.00 -0.91 8.18
CA LEU A 9 12.65 -1.23 8.68
C LEU A 9 11.61 -0.76 7.67
N ALA A 10 10.87 -1.70 7.10
CA ALA A 10 9.71 -1.43 6.24
C ALA A 10 8.42 -1.62 7.03
N VAL A 11 7.52 -0.64 6.96
CA VAL A 11 6.27 -0.64 7.73
C VAL A 11 5.10 -0.42 6.79
N ASP A 12 4.08 -1.29 6.87
CA ASP A 12 2.79 -1.01 6.25
C ASP A 12 2.05 0.11 6.99
N LEU A 13 1.06 0.71 6.35
CA LEU A 13 0.24 1.79 6.93
C LEU A 13 -1.05 1.28 7.56
N ASP A 14 -1.97 0.80 6.73
CA ASP A 14 -3.35 0.54 7.11
C ASP A 14 -3.47 -0.75 7.92
N GLY A 15 -3.84 -0.64 9.18
CA GLY A 15 -3.88 -1.80 10.07
C GLY A 15 -2.54 -2.11 10.75
N THR A 16 -1.48 -1.35 10.44
CA THR A 16 -0.14 -1.54 11.01
C THR A 16 0.36 -0.29 11.74
N LEU A 17 0.71 0.78 11.03
CA LEU A 17 1.11 2.05 11.63
C LEU A 17 -0.08 2.95 11.96
N LEU A 18 -1.18 2.80 11.23
CA LEU A 18 -2.40 3.59 11.38
C LEU A 18 -3.48 2.81 12.12
N ASP A 19 -4.21 3.52 12.98
CA ASP A 19 -5.43 3.03 13.60
C ASP A 19 -6.60 2.94 12.59
N VAL A 20 -7.77 2.49 13.07
CA VAL A 20 -8.98 2.35 12.25
C VAL A 20 -9.53 3.69 11.74
N HIS A 21 -9.04 4.82 12.27
CA HIS A 21 -9.39 6.18 11.86
C HIS A 21 -8.35 6.82 10.93
N GLY A 22 -7.29 6.08 10.57
CA GLY A 22 -6.21 6.55 9.70
C GLY A 22 -5.17 7.43 10.40
N HIS A 23 -5.07 7.39 11.73
CA HIS A 23 -4.09 8.16 12.49
C HIS A 23 -2.95 7.28 12.99
N PRO A 24 -1.68 7.70 12.81
CA PRO A 24 -0.55 6.95 13.37
C PRO A 24 -0.47 7.13 14.88
N HIS A 25 -0.26 6.04 15.59
CA HIS A 25 -0.07 6.07 17.03
C HIS A 25 1.19 6.85 17.42
N ALA A 26 1.04 7.76 18.38
CA ALA A 26 2.14 8.65 18.80
C ALA A 26 3.38 7.89 19.30
N ARG A 27 3.17 6.70 19.90
CA ARG A 27 4.25 5.82 20.37
C ARG A 27 5.07 5.29 19.20
N ASP A 28 4.41 4.77 18.18
CA ASP A 28 5.05 4.22 16.98
C ASP A 28 5.80 5.30 16.21
N VAL A 29 5.21 6.49 16.05
CA VAL A 29 5.88 7.65 15.43
C VAL A 29 7.17 8.03 16.20
N ARG A 30 7.13 8.06 17.55
CA ARG A 30 8.35 8.37 18.33
C ARG A 30 9.42 7.30 18.16
N ALA A 31 9.04 6.02 18.16
CA ALA A 31 9.98 4.92 17.95
C ALA A 31 10.63 4.97 16.57
N LEU A 32 9.85 5.20 15.50
CA LEU A 32 10.38 5.36 14.15
C LEU A 32 11.34 6.55 14.04
N ARG A 33 11.00 7.70 14.63
CA ARG A 33 11.89 8.86 14.68
C ARG A 33 13.20 8.55 15.42
N ALA A 34 13.14 7.80 16.50
CA ALA A 34 14.34 7.38 17.23
C ALA A 34 15.20 6.42 16.40
N ALA A 35 14.58 5.49 15.66
CA ALA A 35 15.27 4.60 14.75
C ALA A 35 16.00 5.39 13.63
N ILE A 36 15.30 6.33 12.98
CA ILE A 36 15.88 7.21 11.96
C ILE A 36 17.07 8.01 12.54
N ALA A 37 16.95 8.54 13.75
CA ALA A 37 18.02 9.31 14.41
C ALA A 37 19.26 8.45 14.73
N GLN A 38 19.10 7.12 14.85
CA GLN A 38 20.20 6.16 15.04
C GLN A 38 20.72 5.57 13.72
N GLY A 39 20.27 6.07 12.58
CA GLY A 39 20.76 5.66 11.27
C GLY A 39 20.07 4.43 10.68
N VAL A 40 18.92 3.98 11.24
CA VAL A 40 18.09 2.95 10.63
C VAL A 40 17.36 3.55 9.44
N HIS A 41 17.46 2.92 8.27
CA HIS A 41 16.61 3.26 7.13
C HIS A 41 15.17 2.84 7.44
N VAL A 42 14.25 3.80 7.46
CA VAL A 42 12.82 3.53 7.67
C VAL A 42 12.07 3.85 6.40
N SER A 43 11.27 2.88 5.93
CA SER A 43 10.42 3.00 4.75
C SER A 43 8.98 2.65 5.09
N ILE A 44 8.04 3.33 4.45
CA ILE A 44 6.64 2.89 4.35
C ILE A 44 6.49 2.12 3.05
N ILE A 45 5.77 0.97 3.08
CA ILE A 45 5.36 0.23 1.89
C ILE A 45 3.87 -0.05 2.00
N THR A 46 3.05 0.61 1.18
CA THR A 46 1.59 0.66 1.34
C THR A 46 0.84 0.52 0.02
N GLY A 47 -0.43 0.11 0.10
CA GLY A 47 -1.37 0.15 -1.03
C GLY A 47 -1.85 1.55 -1.40
N ARG A 48 -1.65 2.56 -0.54
CA ARG A 48 -2.05 3.95 -0.81
C ARG A 48 -1.21 4.58 -1.93
N LEU A 49 -1.76 5.61 -2.59
CA LEU A 49 -0.96 6.52 -3.41
C LEU A 49 -0.05 7.38 -2.53
N TYR A 50 0.91 8.05 -3.16
CA TYR A 50 1.85 8.92 -2.43
C TYR A 50 1.15 10.09 -1.76
N SER A 51 0.17 10.72 -2.42
CA SER A 51 -0.67 11.78 -1.84
C SER A 51 -1.36 11.38 -0.53
N GLY A 52 -1.79 10.13 -0.41
CA GLY A 52 -2.35 9.58 0.83
C GLY A 52 -1.31 9.14 1.87
N THR A 53 -0.06 8.94 1.46
CA THR A 53 1.06 8.47 2.29
C THR A 53 1.91 9.62 2.84
N ARG A 54 2.08 10.67 2.04
CA ARG A 54 2.95 11.81 2.31
C ARG A 54 2.77 12.43 3.71
N PRO A 55 1.54 12.75 4.20
CA PRO A 55 1.37 13.36 5.51
C PRO A 55 1.92 12.50 6.66
N VAL A 56 1.82 11.16 6.52
CA VAL A 56 2.35 10.23 7.52
C VAL A 56 3.87 10.17 7.43
N SER A 57 4.44 10.10 6.23
CA SER A 57 5.89 10.08 6.02
C SER A 57 6.58 11.34 6.56
N GLU A 58 5.99 12.52 6.33
CA GLU A 58 6.44 13.80 6.88
C GLU A 58 6.35 13.80 8.42
N ARG A 59 5.23 13.29 8.97
CA ARG A 59 5.04 13.18 10.42
C ARG A 59 6.04 12.24 11.08
N VAL A 60 6.46 11.17 10.43
CA VAL A 60 7.51 10.26 10.91
C VAL A 60 8.90 10.89 10.71
N GLY A 61 9.07 11.75 9.71
CA GLY A 61 10.36 12.34 9.34
C GLY A 61 11.20 11.42 8.46
N MET A 62 10.52 10.69 7.55
CA MET A 62 11.19 9.80 6.60
C MET A 62 12.10 10.56 5.63
N ARG A 63 13.17 9.91 5.19
CA ARG A 63 14.19 10.53 4.33
C ARG A 63 14.50 9.75 3.07
N GLY A 64 14.34 8.43 3.09
CA GLY A 64 14.63 7.51 1.99
C GLY A 64 13.43 7.25 1.08
N ALA A 65 13.46 6.12 0.42
CA ALA A 65 12.43 5.70 -0.51
C ALA A 65 11.16 5.20 0.20
N ILE A 66 10.00 5.47 -0.40
CA ILE A 66 8.66 5.06 0.06
C ILE A 66 8.00 4.27 -1.05
N GLY A 67 7.51 3.07 -0.76
CA GLY A 67 6.72 2.23 -1.67
C GLY A 67 5.23 2.53 -1.56
N CYS A 68 4.62 2.95 -2.65
CA CYS A 68 3.19 3.26 -2.78
C CYS A 68 2.53 2.33 -3.80
N ALA A 69 1.19 2.25 -3.78
CA ALA A 69 0.41 1.41 -4.67
C ALA A 69 0.94 -0.04 -4.74
N ASP A 70 1.19 -0.65 -3.57
CA ASP A 70 1.80 -1.98 -3.40
C ASP A 70 3.12 -2.16 -4.19
N GLY A 71 3.94 -1.10 -4.27
CA GLY A 71 5.24 -1.14 -4.96
C GLY A 71 5.18 -0.78 -6.45
N SER A 72 4.03 -0.43 -6.98
CA SER A 72 3.93 0.08 -8.35
C SER A 72 4.47 1.51 -8.48
N HIS A 73 4.60 2.24 -7.39
CA HIS A 73 5.14 3.59 -7.36
C HIS A 73 6.10 3.75 -6.17
N ILE A 74 7.38 4.03 -6.43
CA ILE A 74 8.36 4.32 -5.39
C ILE A 74 8.79 5.78 -5.53
N VAL A 75 8.74 6.50 -4.42
CA VAL A 75 8.96 7.96 -4.35
C VAL A 75 10.02 8.27 -3.29
N HIS A 76 10.87 9.24 -3.54
CA HIS A 76 11.81 9.73 -2.54
C HIS A 76 11.13 10.71 -1.57
N ALA A 77 11.31 10.50 -0.26
CA ALA A 77 10.56 11.22 0.78
C ALA A 77 10.88 12.71 0.86
N LEU A 78 12.12 13.14 0.52
CA LEU A 78 12.56 14.51 0.71
C LEU A 78 12.25 15.43 -0.47
N ASP A 79 12.48 14.98 -1.70
CA ASP A 79 12.27 15.77 -2.91
C ASP A 79 10.99 15.42 -3.66
N HIS A 80 10.28 14.38 -3.17
CA HIS A 80 9.03 13.87 -3.74
C HIS A 80 9.18 13.35 -5.18
N GLY A 81 10.42 13.09 -5.61
CA GLY A 81 10.75 12.56 -6.93
C GLY A 81 10.32 11.10 -7.07
N THR A 82 9.72 10.76 -8.21
CA THR A 82 9.43 9.38 -8.57
C THR A 82 10.72 8.63 -8.90
N LEU A 83 11.01 7.57 -8.16
CA LEU A 83 12.15 6.68 -8.39
C LEU A 83 11.77 5.51 -9.29
N VAL A 84 10.59 4.91 -9.07
CA VAL A 84 10.03 3.82 -9.88
C VAL A 84 8.55 4.10 -10.12
N HIS A 85 8.07 3.83 -11.32
CA HIS A 85 6.65 3.81 -11.62
C HIS A 85 6.32 2.69 -12.61
N LEU A 86 5.51 1.74 -12.15
CA LEU A 86 4.93 0.69 -12.98
C LEU A 86 3.49 1.09 -13.30
N GLY A 87 3.25 1.52 -14.54
CA GLY A 87 1.94 1.97 -14.98
C GLY A 87 1.39 1.12 -16.12
N VAL A 88 0.07 0.99 -16.18
CA VAL A 88 -0.62 0.41 -17.35
C VAL A 88 -0.64 1.49 -18.43
N GLN A 89 -0.01 1.24 -19.57
CA GLN A 89 0.23 2.25 -20.61
C GLN A 89 -0.27 1.82 -21.99
N GLY A 90 -0.41 2.78 -22.88
CA GLY A 90 -0.64 2.60 -24.31
C GLY A 90 -1.80 1.63 -24.62
N PRO A 91 -1.58 0.60 -25.46
CA PRO A 91 -2.65 -0.34 -25.82
C PRO A 91 -3.28 -1.05 -24.61
N HIS A 92 -2.50 -1.37 -23.58
CA HIS A 92 -3.02 -2.02 -22.36
C HIS A 92 -3.99 -1.11 -21.59
N ALA A 93 -3.69 0.18 -21.48
CA ALA A 93 -4.61 1.16 -20.86
C ALA A 93 -5.91 1.29 -21.65
N ALA A 94 -5.82 1.30 -22.99
CA ALA A 94 -7.00 1.34 -23.85
C ALA A 94 -7.87 0.08 -23.73
N VAL A 95 -7.26 -1.11 -23.70
CA VAL A 95 -7.98 -2.37 -23.47
C VAL A 95 -8.68 -2.37 -22.12
N LEU A 96 -7.97 -1.99 -21.05
CA LEU A 96 -8.52 -1.88 -19.70
C LEU A 96 -9.71 -0.91 -19.66
N ARG A 97 -9.53 0.31 -20.16
CA ARG A 97 -10.58 1.33 -20.25
C ARG A 97 -11.84 0.79 -20.94
N ASN A 98 -11.65 0.19 -22.12
CA ASN A 98 -12.75 -0.31 -22.93
C ASN A 98 -13.50 -1.48 -22.26
N ALA A 99 -12.81 -2.38 -21.57
CA ALA A 99 -13.42 -3.46 -20.83
C ALA A 99 -14.30 -2.94 -19.66
N LEU A 100 -13.77 -1.96 -18.91
CA LEU A 100 -14.51 -1.32 -17.81
C LEU A 100 -15.75 -0.56 -18.31
N ALA A 101 -15.62 0.17 -19.42
CA ALA A 101 -16.73 0.90 -20.06
C ALA A 101 -17.83 -0.07 -20.54
N ARG A 102 -17.47 -1.19 -21.19
CA ARG A 102 -18.45 -2.20 -21.64
C ARG A 102 -19.20 -2.85 -20.47
N ALA A 103 -18.52 -3.11 -19.37
CA ALA A 103 -19.11 -3.65 -18.16
C ALA A 103 -20.00 -2.63 -17.42
N ARG A 104 -19.94 -1.35 -17.80
CA ARG A 104 -20.64 -0.24 -17.11
C ARG A 104 -20.32 -0.19 -15.61
N ALA A 105 -19.11 -0.54 -15.25
CA ALA A 105 -18.66 -0.51 -13.87
C ALA A 105 -18.32 0.92 -13.47
N THR A 106 -18.71 1.34 -12.27
CA THR A 106 -18.26 2.60 -11.69
C THR A 106 -16.75 2.57 -11.56
N THR A 107 -16.06 3.48 -12.24
CA THR A 107 -14.61 3.40 -12.41
C THR A 107 -13.90 4.58 -11.77
N PHE A 108 -12.82 4.28 -11.06
CA PHE A 108 -11.84 5.22 -10.52
C PHE A 108 -10.49 4.95 -11.18
N VAL A 109 -9.85 5.98 -11.69
CA VAL A 109 -8.54 5.89 -12.36
C VAL A 109 -7.49 6.58 -11.51
N PHE A 110 -6.45 5.86 -11.15
CA PHE A 110 -5.31 6.36 -10.39
C PHE A 110 -4.18 6.72 -11.34
N ALA A 111 -3.90 7.97 -11.51
CA ALA A 111 -2.79 8.46 -12.32
C ALA A 111 -2.26 9.78 -11.75
N GLU A 112 -0.97 10.04 -11.95
CA GLU A 112 -0.32 11.30 -11.55
C GLU A 112 -0.56 11.67 -10.08
N ASP A 113 -0.58 10.63 -9.21
CA ASP A 113 -0.79 10.74 -7.76
C ASP A 113 -2.18 11.24 -7.34
N ALA A 114 -3.17 11.21 -8.26
CA ALA A 114 -4.56 11.57 -8.04
C ALA A 114 -5.50 10.43 -8.43
N ILE A 115 -6.75 10.51 -7.98
CA ILE A 115 -7.84 9.60 -8.35
C ILE A 115 -8.90 10.39 -9.12
N GLY A 116 -9.13 10.03 -10.39
CA GLY A 116 -10.21 10.57 -11.21
C GLY A 116 -11.45 9.67 -11.20
N HIS A 117 -12.64 10.27 -11.11
CA HIS A 117 -13.93 9.59 -11.25
C HIS A 117 -14.98 10.53 -11.86
N ASP A 118 -16.02 10.01 -12.47
CA ASP A 118 -17.19 10.77 -12.92
C ASP A 118 -18.34 10.78 -11.87
N LEU A 119 -19.51 11.27 -12.27
CA LEU A 119 -20.66 11.38 -11.39
C LEU A 119 -21.10 10.02 -10.81
N ALA A 120 -20.92 8.90 -11.54
CA ALA A 120 -21.24 7.57 -11.05
C ALA A 120 -20.35 7.17 -9.85
N GLY A 121 -19.14 7.69 -9.77
CA GLY A 121 -18.23 7.47 -8.67
C GLY A 121 -18.56 8.23 -7.38
N ALA A 122 -19.35 9.31 -7.45
CA ALA A 122 -19.60 10.18 -6.31
C ALA A 122 -20.07 9.45 -5.03
N PRO A 123 -20.97 8.45 -5.09
CA PRO A 123 -21.38 7.69 -3.90
C PRO A 123 -20.24 6.91 -3.22
N PHE A 124 -19.15 6.60 -3.94
CA PHE A 124 -18.05 5.76 -3.47
C PHE A 124 -16.79 6.55 -3.10
N VAL A 125 -16.81 7.89 -3.20
CA VAL A 125 -15.65 8.75 -2.87
C VAL A 125 -15.14 8.46 -1.46
N GLY A 126 -16.03 8.29 -0.47
CA GLY A 126 -15.63 7.97 0.90
C GLY A 126 -14.89 6.64 1.03
N TYR A 127 -15.12 5.69 0.12
CA TYR A 127 -14.39 4.43 0.07
C TYR A 127 -12.98 4.62 -0.53
N VAL A 128 -12.87 5.32 -1.65
CA VAL A 128 -11.59 5.48 -2.35
C VAL A 128 -10.67 6.55 -1.76
N SER A 129 -11.20 7.50 -1.00
CA SER A 129 -10.42 8.55 -0.32
C SER A 129 -9.45 8.00 0.74
N THR A 130 -9.54 6.71 1.10
CA THR A 130 -8.54 6.06 1.95
C THR A 130 -7.19 5.90 1.24
N TRP A 131 -7.16 5.88 -0.09
CA TRP A 131 -5.93 5.68 -0.87
C TRP A 131 -5.24 6.96 -1.33
N SER A 132 -5.96 8.08 -1.37
CA SER A 132 -5.41 9.38 -1.80
C SER A 132 -6.18 10.54 -1.18
N ASN A 133 -5.46 11.62 -0.92
CA ASN A 133 -6.05 12.90 -0.53
C ASN A 133 -6.46 13.76 -1.74
N ASP A 134 -6.11 13.34 -2.95
CA ASP A 134 -6.45 14.03 -4.20
C ASP A 134 -7.43 13.18 -5.03
N VAL A 135 -8.73 13.39 -4.79
CA VAL A 135 -9.83 12.72 -5.50
C VAL A 135 -10.58 13.76 -6.30
N ARG A 136 -10.64 13.62 -7.63
CA ARG A 136 -11.15 14.61 -8.58
C ARG A 136 -12.35 14.08 -9.35
N MET A 137 -13.46 14.83 -9.34
CA MET A 137 -14.58 14.55 -10.22
C MET A 137 -14.32 15.13 -11.61
N VAL A 138 -14.45 14.29 -12.64
CA VAL A 138 -14.29 14.65 -14.06
C VAL A 138 -15.62 14.45 -14.80
N PRO A 139 -15.84 15.10 -15.98
CA PRO A 139 -17.10 14.95 -16.70
C PRO A 139 -17.41 13.53 -17.15
N ASP A 140 -16.42 12.80 -17.66
CA ASP A 140 -16.50 11.42 -18.11
C ASP A 140 -15.15 10.76 -17.84
N VAL A 141 -15.15 9.75 -16.96
CA VAL A 141 -13.91 9.08 -16.56
C VAL A 141 -13.29 8.27 -17.71
N PHE A 142 -14.10 7.78 -18.66
CA PHE A 142 -13.61 6.97 -19.76
C PHE A 142 -13.03 7.79 -20.92
N GLU A 143 -13.42 9.07 -21.06
CA GLU A 143 -12.88 9.98 -22.07
C GLU A 143 -11.83 10.94 -21.50
N HIS A 144 -11.48 10.80 -20.23
CA HIS A 144 -10.54 11.70 -19.56
C HIS A 144 -9.08 11.41 -19.92
N GLU A 145 -8.25 12.45 -19.99
CA GLU A 145 -6.82 12.38 -20.34
C GLU A 145 -5.97 11.54 -19.39
N LEU A 146 -6.43 11.23 -18.18
CA LEU A 146 -5.75 10.35 -17.22
C LEU A 146 -5.38 9.00 -17.83
N TRP A 147 -6.16 8.46 -18.77
CA TRP A 147 -5.83 7.22 -19.46
C TRP A 147 -4.60 7.32 -20.37
N GLY A 148 -4.22 8.54 -20.74
CA GLY A 148 -3.04 8.86 -21.53
C GLY A 148 -1.88 9.41 -20.72
N ALA A 149 -1.93 9.31 -19.39
CA ALA A 149 -0.87 9.80 -18.51
C ALA A 149 0.51 9.28 -18.96
N SER A 150 1.51 10.15 -18.95
CA SER A 150 2.82 9.87 -19.56
C SER A 150 3.54 8.66 -18.96
N ARG A 151 3.31 8.37 -17.68
CA ARG A 151 3.82 7.19 -16.96
C ARG A 151 2.80 6.04 -16.93
N GLY A 152 1.64 6.20 -17.58
CA GLY A 152 0.49 5.30 -17.49
C GLY A 152 -0.32 5.48 -16.21
N ILE A 153 -1.40 4.73 -16.11
CA ILE A 153 -2.21 4.69 -14.90
C ILE A 153 -1.55 3.76 -13.86
N THR A 154 -1.50 4.21 -12.62
CA THR A 154 -0.96 3.43 -11.49
C THR A 154 -1.88 2.25 -11.17
N ALA A 155 -3.20 2.52 -11.16
CA ALA A 155 -4.24 1.52 -10.95
C ALA A 155 -5.59 1.99 -11.51
N ALA A 156 -6.53 1.07 -11.63
CA ALA A 156 -7.96 1.37 -11.78
C ALA A 156 -8.74 0.54 -10.74
N ILE A 157 -9.77 1.14 -10.14
CA ILE A 157 -10.75 0.44 -9.32
C ILE A 157 -12.09 0.51 -10.02
N ALA A 158 -12.70 -0.65 -10.22
CA ALA A 158 -14.05 -0.79 -10.71
C ALA A 158 -14.97 -1.28 -9.58
N LEU A 159 -16.13 -0.64 -9.45
CA LEU A 159 -17.15 -0.97 -8.46
C LEU A 159 -18.48 -1.25 -9.16
N GLY A 160 -19.22 -2.26 -8.70
CA GLY A 160 -20.49 -2.61 -9.31
C GLY A 160 -21.08 -3.90 -8.75
N THR A 161 -22.06 -4.46 -9.47
CA THR A 161 -22.57 -5.78 -9.12
C THR A 161 -21.51 -6.85 -9.38
N ARG A 162 -21.68 -8.02 -8.78
CA ARG A 162 -20.78 -9.16 -9.00
C ARG A 162 -20.68 -9.52 -10.49
N GLU A 163 -21.78 -9.46 -11.22
CA GLU A 163 -21.88 -9.79 -12.65
C GLU A 163 -21.07 -8.78 -13.50
N GLN A 164 -21.23 -7.46 -13.25
CA GLN A 164 -20.49 -6.41 -13.95
C GLN A 164 -18.98 -6.58 -13.73
N ILE A 165 -18.59 -6.82 -12.49
CA ILE A 165 -17.16 -6.97 -12.13
C ILE A 165 -16.60 -8.29 -12.71
N ALA A 166 -17.37 -9.40 -12.68
CA ALA A 166 -16.94 -10.66 -13.27
C ALA A 166 -16.81 -10.58 -14.80
N GLN A 167 -17.69 -9.83 -15.47
CA GLN A 167 -17.57 -9.57 -16.91
C GLN A 167 -16.26 -8.83 -17.22
N ALA A 168 -16.00 -7.68 -16.56
CA ALA A 168 -14.79 -6.92 -16.77
C ALA A 168 -13.54 -7.75 -16.45
N HIS A 169 -13.56 -8.51 -15.33
CA HIS A 169 -12.48 -9.40 -14.95
C HIS A 169 -12.16 -10.43 -16.05
N GLY A 170 -13.19 -11.07 -16.61
CA GLY A 170 -13.01 -12.09 -17.65
C GLY A 170 -12.39 -11.52 -18.94
N GLU A 171 -12.80 -10.31 -19.35
CA GLU A 171 -12.26 -9.63 -20.52
C GLU A 171 -10.80 -9.21 -20.28
N ILE A 172 -10.53 -8.55 -19.15
CA ILE A 172 -9.19 -8.06 -18.81
C ILE A 172 -8.20 -9.20 -18.60
N SER A 173 -8.60 -10.27 -17.91
CA SER A 173 -7.75 -11.45 -17.68
C SER A 173 -7.36 -12.14 -18.98
N ARG A 174 -8.25 -12.18 -19.97
CA ARG A 174 -7.97 -12.77 -21.28
C ARG A 174 -7.06 -11.89 -22.12
N ASP A 175 -7.37 -10.57 -22.17
CA ASP A 175 -6.76 -9.67 -23.14
C ASP A 175 -5.45 -9.03 -22.61
N LEU A 176 -5.26 -9.00 -21.29
CA LEU A 176 -4.08 -8.44 -20.60
C LEU A 176 -3.33 -9.47 -19.73
N SER A 177 -3.48 -10.76 -20.04
CA SER A 177 -2.82 -11.85 -19.29
C SER A 177 -1.32 -11.59 -19.11
N GLY A 178 -0.84 -11.62 -17.86
CA GLY A 178 0.57 -11.38 -17.50
C GLY A 178 1.01 -9.91 -17.52
N ALA A 179 0.24 -9.01 -18.14
CA ALA A 179 0.58 -7.58 -18.17
C ALA A 179 0.05 -6.81 -16.94
N VAL A 180 -1.02 -7.31 -16.32
CA VAL A 180 -1.67 -6.67 -15.19
C VAL A 180 -1.86 -7.64 -14.03
N PHE A 181 -1.89 -7.10 -12.83
CA PHE A 181 -2.41 -7.75 -11.64
C PHE A 181 -3.87 -7.38 -11.48
N ILE A 182 -4.70 -8.35 -11.15
CA ILE A 182 -6.14 -8.18 -10.92
C ILE A 182 -6.51 -8.81 -9.58
N ALA A 183 -7.20 -8.06 -8.73
CA ALA A 183 -7.84 -8.58 -7.52
C ALA A 183 -9.34 -8.24 -7.55
N MET A 184 -10.20 -9.22 -7.29
CA MET A 184 -11.65 -9.05 -7.23
C MET A 184 -12.14 -9.48 -5.84
N PHE A 185 -12.92 -8.63 -5.17
CA PHE A 185 -13.37 -8.88 -3.80
C PHE A 185 -14.69 -8.17 -3.49
N PRO A 186 -15.53 -8.71 -2.56
CA PRO A 186 -16.70 -8.00 -2.07
C PRO A 186 -16.31 -6.83 -1.17
N VAL A 187 -16.96 -5.69 -1.32
CA VAL A 187 -16.81 -4.56 -0.40
C VAL A 187 -17.63 -4.84 0.86
N ARG A 188 -16.95 -4.98 2.00
CA ARG A 188 -17.59 -5.39 3.27
C ARG A 188 -17.80 -4.23 4.25
N ARG A 189 -17.59 -2.98 3.83
CA ARG A 189 -17.63 -1.82 4.72
C ARG A 189 -18.77 -0.86 4.38
N GLY A 190 -19.48 -0.40 5.43
CA GLY A 190 -20.45 0.67 5.34
C GLY A 190 -21.63 0.40 4.40
N PRO A 191 -22.13 1.42 3.70
CA PRO A 191 -23.31 1.31 2.83
C PRO A 191 -23.05 0.55 1.51
N TYR A 192 -21.86 -0.03 1.32
CA TYR A 192 -21.42 -0.66 0.07
C TYR A 192 -21.44 -2.19 0.12
N ALA A 193 -22.12 -2.80 1.11
CA ALA A 193 -22.04 -4.23 1.41
C ALA A 193 -22.41 -5.16 0.26
N ASP A 194 -23.26 -4.70 -0.69
CA ASP A 194 -23.67 -5.47 -1.87
C ASP A 194 -22.81 -5.19 -3.11
N THR A 195 -21.74 -4.40 -2.94
CA THR A 195 -20.87 -3.99 -4.03
C THR A 195 -19.65 -4.90 -4.13
N TRP A 196 -19.26 -5.22 -5.35
CA TRP A 196 -17.98 -5.86 -5.66
C TRP A 196 -16.99 -4.83 -6.17
N ALA A 197 -15.75 -5.02 -5.80
CA ALA A 197 -14.63 -4.22 -6.27
C ALA A 197 -13.68 -5.07 -7.10
N MET A 198 -13.06 -4.46 -8.09
CA MET A 198 -11.93 -5.00 -8.83
C MET A 198 -10.84 -3.95 -8.88
N LEU A 199 -9.68 -4.30 -8.37
CA LEU A 199 -8.44 -3.52 -8.50
C LEU A 199 -7.64 -4.09 -9.68
N VAL A 200 -7.22 -3.22 -10.58
CA VAL A 200 -6.31 -3.56 -11.68
C VAL A 200 -5.12 -2.61 -11.63
N ARG A 201 -3.91 -3.14 -11.71
CA ARG A 201 -2.66 -2.38 -11.78
C ARG A 201 -1.65 -3.09 -12.67
N ALA A 202 -0.54 -2.43 -13.02
CA ALA A 202 0.52 -3.08 -13.78
C ALA A 202 1.04 -4.32 -13.05
N GLY A 203 1.38 -5.35 -13.81
CA GLY A 203 2.02 -6.54 -13.27
C GLY A 203 3.41 -6.24 -12.69
N GLY A 204 3.89 -7.10 -11.80
CA GLY A 204 5.25 -7.02 -11.24
C GLY A 204 5.41 -6.15 -9.99
N GLY A 205 4.48 -5.23 -9.69
CA GLY A 205 4.49 -4.47 -8.45
C GLY A 205 3.90 -5.28 -7.29
N THR A 206 4.67 -5.51 -6.23
CA THR A 206 4.23 -6.07 -4.95
C THR A 206 4.98 -5.37 -3.82
N LYS A 207 4.49 -5.46 -2.58
CA LYS A 207 5.24 -4.94 -1.44
C LYS A 207 6.60 -5.64 -1.28
N GLY A 208 6.72 -6.89 -1.72
CA GLY A 208 7.99 -7.62 -1.74
C GLY A 208 8.97 -7.06 -2.75
N THR A 209 8.54 -6.81 -4.00
CA THR A 209 9.42 -6.18 -5.02
C THR A 209 9.79 -4.75 -4.64
N ALA A 210 8.89 -4.02 -3.95
CA ALA A 210 9.22 -2.71 -3.39
C ALA A 210 10.33 -2.81 -2.32
N LEU A 211 10.20 -3.75 -1.37
CA LEU A 211 11.22 -3.95 -0.34
C LEU A 211 12.57 -4.33 -0.96
N GLN A 212 12.58 -5.23 -1.95
CA GLN A 212 13.81 -5.62 -2.67
C GLN A 212 14.47 -4.42 -3.33
N TRP A 213 13.68 -3.60 -4.05
CA TRP A 213 14.19 -2.41 -4.72
C TRP A 213 14.72 -1.37 -3.73
N ILE A 214 13.97 -1.10 -2.65
CA ILE A 214 14.36 -0.15 -1.60
C ILE A 214 15.64 -0.63 -0.89
N ALA A 215 15.72 -1.90 -0.52
CA ALA A 215 16.90 -2.46 0.11
C ALA A 215 18.14 -2.34 -0.79
N GLN A 216 18.00 -2.61 -2.09
CA GLN A 216 19.07 -2.43 -3.07
C GLN A 216 19.47 -0.95 -3.19
N HIS A 217 18.50 -0.03 -3.25
CA HIS A 217 18.74 1.42 -3.37
C HIS A 217 19.46 1.99 -2.16
N GLU A 218 19.14 1.51 -0.95
CA GLU A 218 19.77 1.92 0.33
C GLU A 218 21.01 1.08 0.65
N GLU A 219 21.48 0.22 -0.27
CA GLU A 219 22.64 -0.67 -0.13
C GLU A 219 22.55 -1.58 1.12
N VAL A 220 21.33 -2.02 1.50
CA VAL A 220 21.06 -2.90 2.63
C VAL A 220 20.80 -4.32 2.12
N PRO A 221 21.53 -5.35 2.57
CA PRO A 221 21.21 -6.75 2.27
C PRO A 221 19.81 -7.11 2.77
N LEU A 222 19.03 -7.90 2.00
CA LEU A 222 17.69 -8.34 2.42
C LEU A 222 17.71 -9.06 3.78
N ALA A 223 18.77 -9.79 4.09
CA ALA A 223 18.95 -10.43 5.41
C ALA A 223 19.01 -9.43 6.59
N ASP A 224 19.36 -8.16 6.32
CA ASP A 224 19.41 -7.08 7.31
C ASP A 224 18.15 -6.20 7.27
N THR A 225 17.08 -6.65 6.61
CA THR A 225 15.79 -5.96 6.56
C THR A 225 14.78 -6.55 7.55
N VAL A 226 13.94 -5.70 8.09
CA VAL A 226 12.80 -6.06 8.94
C VAL A 226 11.53 -5.45 8.35
N CYS A 227 10.42 -6.17 8.40
CA CYS A 227 9.13 -5.61 7.99
C CYS A 227 8.01 -5.92 8.96
N VAL A 228 6.99 -5.05 8.96
CA VAL A 228 5.77 -5.17 9.79
C VAL A 228 4.57 -4.96 8.90
N GLY A 229 3.55 -5.83 9.01
CA GLY A 229 2.31 -5.74 8.23
C GLY A 229 1.17 -6.53 8.88
N ASP A 230 -0.02 -6.47 8.28
CA ASP A 230 -1.21 -7.11 8.85
C ASP A 230 -2.10 -7.83 7.83
N TRP A 231 -1.85 -7.67 6.52
CA TRP A 231 -2.76 -8.17 5.49
C TRP A 231 -2.07 -9.01 4.40
N LEU A 232 -2.86 -9.62 3.53
CA LEU A 232 -2.38 -10.51 2.45
C LEU A 232 -1.38 -9.85 1.49
N ASN A 233 -1.49 -8.54 1.23
CA ASN A 233 -0.54 -7.80 0.38
C ASN A 233 0.81 -7.56 1.06
N ASP A 234 0.94 -7.86 2.38
CA ASP A 234 2.21 -7.81 3.11
C ASP A 234 3.01 -9.11 2.99
N VAL A 235 2.33 -10.22 2.71
CA VAL A 235 2.99 -11.54 2.60
C VAL A 235 4.18 -11.51 1.63
N PRO A 236 4.10 -10.88 0.44
CA PRO A 236 5.28 -10.80 -0.43
C PRO A 236 6.49 -10.08 0.19
N MET A 237 6.32 -9.11 1.10
CA MET A 237 7.47 -8.52 1.78
C MET A 237 7.94 -9.38 2.95
N PHE A 238 7.06 -10.15 3.62
CA PHE A 238 7.46 -11.14 4.62
C PHE A 238 8.37 -12.21 4.02
N ASP A 239 8.06 -12.66 2.79
CA ASP A 239 8.80 -13.72 2.09
C ASP A 239 10.23 -13.33 1.72
N VAL A 240 10.54 -12.04 1.60
CA VAL A 240 11.85 -11.55 1.16
C VAL A 240 12.66 -10.86 2.26
N ALA A 241 12.01 -10.43 3.34
CA ALA A 241 12.69 -9.77 4.45
C ALA A 241 13.53 -10.75 5.27
N GLY A 242 14.60 -10.26 5.93
CA GLY A 242 15.38 -11.03 6.88
C GLY A 242 14.59 -11.42 8.12
N ARG A 243 13.66 -10.57 8.56
CA ARG A 243 12.71 -10.85 9.66
C ARG A 243 11.39 -10.11 9.41
N SER A 244 10.28 -10.76 9.69
CA SER A 244 8.94 -10.19 9.47
C SER A 244 8.05 -10.34 10.70
N PHE A 245 7.21 -9.36 10.93
CA PHE A 245 6.28 -9.30 12.05
C PHE A 245 4.85 -9.10 11.54
N ALA A 246 3.94 -9.98 11.92
CA ALA A 246 2.51 -9.80 11.70
C ALA A 246 1.86 -9.14 12.90
N MET A 247 0.99 -8.15 12.68
CA MET A 247 0.18 -7.53 13.73
C MET A 247 -0.80 -8.54 14.36
N GLY A 248 -1.19 -8.32 15.62
CA GLY A 248 -2.04 -9.25 16.38
C GLY A 248 -3.42 -9.52 15.76
N GLN A 249 -4.00 -8.56 15.04
CA GLN A 249 -5.27 -8.73 14.34
C GLN A 249 -5.14 -9.35 12.94
N ALA A 250 -3.93 -9.57 12.42
CA ALA A 250 -3.75 -10.16 11.11
C ALA A 250 -4.45 -11.53 11.00
N PRO A 251 -4.97 -11.91 9.82
CA PRO A 251 -5.51 -13.23 9.59
C PRO A 251 -4.48 -14.34 9.85
N ASP A 252 -4.92 -15.52 10.25
CA ASP A 252 -4.03 -16.66 10.54
C ASP A 252 -3.15 -17.03 9.33
N GLU A 253 -3.69 -16.90 8.11
CA GLU A 253 -2.94 -17.08 6.87
C GLU A 253 -1.73 -16.14 6.78
N VAL A 254 -1.89 -14.88 7.17
CA VAL A 254 -0.82 -13.85 7.18
C VAL A 254 0.16 -14.12 8.31
N LYS A 255 -0.35 -14.43 9.52
CA LYS A 255 0.47 -14.77 10.71
C LYS A 255 1.38 -15.96 10.44
N SER A 256 0.89 -16.98 9.74
CA SER A 256 1.65 -18.18 9.41
C SER A 256 2.84 -17.93 8.46
N ARG A 257 2.88 -16.79 7.80
CA ARG A 257 3.94 -16.39 6.86
C ARG A 257 4.96 -15.45 7.50
N ALA A 258 4.65 -14.86 8.63
CA ALA A 258 5.57 -13.99 9.36
C ALA A 258 6.54 -14.82 10.22
N THR A 259 7.73 -14.25 10.47
CA THR A 259 8.71 -14.83 11.41
C THR A 259 8.19 -14.77 12.84
N ASP A 260 7.54 -13.67 13.20
CA ASP A 260 7.01 -13.39 14.53
C ASP A 260 5.61 -12.80 14.44
N VAL A 261 4.83 -12.97 15.52
CA VAL A 261 3.49 -12.39 15.65
C VAL A 261 3.45 -11.49 16.88
N LEU A 262 2.96 -10.27 16.67
CA LEU A 262 2.79 -9.29 17.75
C LEU A 262 1.47 -9.51 18.48
N ASP A 263 1.42 -9.15 19.76
CA ASP A 263 0.16 -9.06 20.52
C ASP A 263 -0.58 -7.76 20.23
N GLU A 264 0.17 -6.72 19.86
CA GLU A 264 -0.34 -5.40 19.54
C GLU A 264 -1.17 -5.42 18.24
N THR A 265 -2.22 -4.62 18.24
CA THR A 265 -3.14 -4.46 17.10
C THR A 265 -3.14 -3.01 16.61
N ALA A 266 -3.73 -2.75 15.45
CA ALA A 266 -3.96 -1.40 14.95
C ALA A 266 -4.76 -0.53 15.94
N GLU A 267 -5.64 -1.14 16.75
CA GLU A 267 -6.44 -0.45 17.74
C GLU A 267 -5.61 -0.08 18.97
N THR A 268 -4.80 -1.02 19.49
CA THR A 268 -3.97 -0.78 20.68
C THR A 268 -2.74 0.07 20.40
N GLY A 269 -2.22 0.01 19.18
CA GLY A 269 -0.95 0.62 18.77
C GLY A 269 0.26 0.07 19.51
N GLY A 270 1.43 0.54 19.18
CA GLY A 270 2.68 0.18 19.81
C GLY A 270 3.38 -1.05 19.23
N GLY A 271 2.80 -1.69 18.21
CA GLY A 271 3.41 -2.84 17.56
C GLY A 271 4.72 -2.49 16.85
N VAL A 272 4.73 -1.39 16.10
CA VAL A 272 5.94 -0.90 15.44
C VAL A 272 7.00 -0.46 16.47
N ALA A 273 6.58 0.19 17.57
CA ALA A 273 7.48 0.58 18.65
C ALA A 273 8.10 -0.64 19.35
N ARG A 274 7.33 -1.74 19.51
CA ARG A 274 7.85 -3.01 20.04
C ARG A 274 8.92 -3.58 19.11
N VAL A 275 8.67 -3.63 17.81
CA VAL A 275 9.65 -4.10 16.82
C VAL A 275 10.93 -3.25 16.87
N VAL A 276 10.81 -1.92 16.91
CA VAL A 276 11.96 -1.02 17.02
C VAL A 276 12.77 -1.31 18.28
N SER A 277 12.11 -1.54 19.43
CA SER A 277 12.81 -1.86 20.67
C SER A 277 13.48 -3.23 20.63
N GLU A 278 12.77 -4.24 20.16
CA GLU A 278 13.24 -5.63 20.17
C GLU A 278 14.40 -5.84 19.19
N VAL A 279 14.28 -5.29 17.99
CA VAL A 279 15.22 -5.55 16.88
C VAL A 279 16.41 -4.62 16.88
N PHE A 280 16.18 -3.32 17.17
CA PHE A 280 17.22 -2.31 17.09
C PHE A 280 17.74 -1.89 18.46
N GLY A 281 17.22 -2.45 19.56
CA GLY A 281 17.65 -2.10 20.92
C GLY A 281 17.30 -0.67 21.33
N ILE A 282 16.36 -0.03 20.64
CA ILE A 282 15.94 1.36 20.91
C ILE A 282 14.80 1.32 21.92
N PRO A 283 15.01 1.72 23.19
CA PRO A 283 13.96 1.62 24.20
C PRO A 283 12.78 2.52 23.85
N PHE A 284 11.56 2.01 24.04
CA PHE A 284 10.35 2.81 24.02
C PHE A 284 9.67 2.71 25.40
N ASP A 285 9.03 3.80 25.84
CA ASP A 285 8.29 3.81 27.09
C ASP A 285 7.06 2.91 26.99
N SER A 286 7.13 1.70 27.56
CA SER A 286 5.92 0.95 27.89
C SER A 286 5.08 1.81 28.85
N PRO A 287 3.75 1.90 28.68
CA PRO A 287 2.93 2.46 29.73
C PRO A 287 3.20 1.64 30.99
N ARG A 288 3.71 2.29 32.06
CA ARG A 288 3.79 1.63 33.35
C ARG A 288 2.40 1.06 33.61
N ARG A 289 2.27 -0.26 33.75
CA ARG A 289 1.07 -0.88 34.31
C ARG A 289 0.91 -0.21 35.66
N MET A 290 -0.03 0.72 35.78
CA MET A 290 -0.48 1.16 37.10
C MET A 290 -1.13 -0.07 37.73
N GLY A 291 -0.47 -0.61 38.75
CA GLY A 291 -0.91 -1.70 39.57
C GLY A 291 -2.10 -1.28 40.46
#